data_056ca1f8024f556bb1e187729ae426de
#
_entry.id   056ca1f8024f556bb1e187729ae426de
#
_cell.length_a   1.000
_cell.length_b   1.000
_cell.length_c   1.000
_cell.angle_alpha   90.00
_cell.angle_beta   90.00
_cell.angle_gamma   90.00
#
_symmetry.space_group_name_H-M   'P 1'
#
loop_
_entity.id
_entity.type
_entity.pdbx_description
1 polymer ?
#
loop_
_entity_poly.entity_id
_entity_poly.type
_entity_poly.pdbx_seq_one_letter_code
_entity_poly.pdbx_strand_id
1 'polypeptide(L)'
;MSVLTKQLIYDIYVRLLHLNEQKANTSLQQFFKEAAEEDVIDVPKNMTSIHVIDCIGQHEPINNTGIFRKMNLSKANVTKISTKLIKEGFINSYQLTDNKKEVYFKLTRKGRQIFDLHEKLHKKKELAFYQFLDSFSQDEQNAVLKFLEQLTSRLEAEQTDDT
;
A
#
# COMPACT_ATOMS: atom_id res chain seq x y z
N MET A 1 -22.06 -11.58 -27.31
CA MET A 1 -21.64 -12.10 -25.97
C MET A 1 -22.86 -12.56 -25.19
N SER A 2 -22.83 -13.77 -24.68
CA SER A 2 -23.94 -14.36 -23.91
C SER A 2 -24.20 -13.55 -22.65
N VAL A 3 -25.46 -13.33 -22.29
CA VAL A 3 -25.90 -12.74 -21.00
C VAL A 3 -25.26 -13.52 -19.84
N LEU A 4 -25.16 -14.84 -19.98
CA LEU A 4 -24.52 -15.73 -19.00
C LEU A 4 -23.04 -15.35 -18.74
N THR A 5 -22.26 -15.05 -19.79
CA THR A 5 -20.85 -14.69 -19.63
C THR A 5 -20.68 -13.40 -18.81
N LYS A 6 -21.51 -12.40 -19.07
CA LYS A 6 -21.49 -11.13 -18.30
C LYS A 6 -21.84 -11.37 -16.81
N GLN A 7 -22.80 -12.23 -16.57
CA GLN A 7 -23.24 -12.59 -15.21
C GLN A 7 -22.12 -13.32 -14.45
N LEU A 8 -21.46 -14.29 -15.07
CA LEU A 8 -20.32 -14.99 -14.47
C LEU A 8 -19.15 -14.06 -14.17
N ILE A 9 -18.84 -13.12 -15.06
CA ILE A 9 -17.79 -12.12 -14.82
C ILE A 9 -18.15 -11.27 -13.60
N TYR A 10 -19.40 -10.81 -13.49
CA TYR A 10 -19.85 -10.01 -12.36
C TYR A 10 -19.79 -10.79 -11.04
N ASP A 11 -20.23 -12.05 -11.03
CA ASP A 11 -20.20 -12.91 -9.84
C ASP A 11 -18.76 -13.13 -9.33
N ILE A 12 -17.83 -13.37 -10.26
CA ILE A 12 -16.39 -13.51 -9.93
C ILE A 12 -15.81 -12.18 -9.45
N TYR A 13 -16.18 -11.06 -10.05
CA TYR A 13 -15.77 -9.73 -9.60
C TYR A 13 -16.22 -9.45 -8.15
N VAL A 14 -17.49 -9.69 -7.82
CA VAL A 14 -18.01 -9.54 -6.45
C VAL A 14 -17.26 -10.44 -5.47
N ARG A 15 -17.02 -11.70 -5.86
CA ARG A 15 -16.21 -12.62 -5.05
C ARG A 15 -14.78 -12.13 -4.83
N LEU A 16 -14.15 -11.54 -5.84
CA LEU A 16 -12.81 -10.96 -5.73
C LEU A 16 -12.78 -9.81 -4.72
N LEU A 17 -13.79 -8.92 -4.73
CA LEU A 17 -13.91 -7.84 -3.75
C LEU A 17 -14.00 -8.38 -2.32
N HIS A 18 -14.85 -9.37 -2.06
CA HIS A 18 -14.99 -10.00 -0.74
C HIS A 18 -13.70 -10.68 -0.27
N LEU A 19 -12.98 -11.36 -1.18
CA LEU A 19 -11.68 -11.97 -0.85
C LEU A 19 -10.62 -10.90 -0.53
N ASN A 20 -10.67 -9.75 -1.19
CA ASN A 20 -9.74 -8.66 -0.92
C ASN A 20 -9.97 -8.02 0.46
N GLU A 21 -11.24 -7.84 0.86
CA GLU A 21 -11.59 -7.37 2.20
C GLU A 21 -11.08 -8.32 3.30
N GLN A 22 -11.19 -9.64 3.09
CA GLN A 22 -10.67 -10.64 4.04
C GLN A 22 -9.14 -10.65 4.12
N LYS A 23 -8.43 -10.35 3.03
CA LYS A 23 -6.97 -10.33 2.99
C LYS A 23 -6.33 -9.20 3.82
N ALA A 24 -7.02 -8.12 4.10
CA ALA A 24 -6.47 -7.01 4.88
C ALA A 24 -5.96 -7.45 6.26
N ASN A 25 -6.66 -8.38 6.92
CA ASN A 25 -6.25 -8.95 8.21
C ASN A 25 -5.09 -9.95 8.09
N THR A 26 -5.01 -10.71 7.01
CA THR A 26 -3.94 -11.70 6.80
C THR A 26 -2.61 -11.07 6.39
N SER A 27 -2.62 -9.88 5.79
CA SER A 27 -1.40 -9.18 5.37
C SER A 27 -0.50 -8.79 6.55
N LEU A 28 -1.09 -8.34 7.66
CA LEU A 28 -0.33 -7.99 8.87
C LEU A 28 0.28 -9.25 9.52
N GLN A 29 -0.45 -10.35 9.60
CA GLN A 29 0.05 -11.61 10.14
C GLN A 29 1.19 -12.16 9.30
N GLN A 30 1.08 -12.08 7.97
CA GLN A 30 2.16 -12.47 7.07
C GLN A 30 3.40 -11.59 7.28
N PHE A 31 3.21 -10.28 7.45
CA PHE A 31 4.31 -9.35 7.72
C PHE A 31 5.04 -9.71 9.03
N PHE A 32 4.30 -10.00 10.11
CA PHE A 32 4.90 -10.44 11.37
C PHE A 32 5.67 -11.74 11.25
N LYS A 33 5.17 -12.70 10.47
CA LYS A 33 5.86 -13.97 10.22
C LYS A 33 7.19 -13.74 9.52
N GLU A 34 7.22 -13.00 8.44
CA GLU A 34 8.46 -12.69 7.69
C GLU A 34 9.43 -11.84 8.54
N ALA A 35 8.92 -10.92 9.36
CA ALA A 35 9.73 -10.13 10.29
C ALA A 35 10.44 -11.04 11.31
N ALA A 36 9.73 -12.03 11.85
CA ALA A 36 10.31 -13.01 12.78
C ALA A 36 11.36 -13.89 12.10
N GLU A 37 11.18 -14.28 10.84
CA GLU A 37 12.15 -15.05 10.06
C GLU A 37 13.44 -14.26 9.77
N GLU A 38 13.37 -12.91 9.77
CA GLU A 38 14.51 -12.01 9.55
C GLU A 38 15.05 -11.35 10.83
N ASP A 39 14.67 -11.85 12.00
CA ASP A 39 15.06 -11.29 13.30
C ASP A 39 14.70 -9.80 13.50
N VAL A 40 13.65 -9.31 12.83
CA VAL A 40 13.12 -7.97 13.01
C VAL A 40 12.16 -7.97 14.21
N ILE A 41 12.66 -7.55 15.36
CA ILE A 41 11.96 -7.70 16.65
C ILE A 41 10.84 -6.65 16.80
N ASP A 42 11.10 -5.42 16.40
CA ASP A 42 10.16 -4.31 16.55
C ASP A 42 9.42 -4.03 15.26
N VAL A 43 8.12 -4.31 15.24
CA VAL A 43 7.24 -4.12 14.08
C VAL A 43 6.05 -3.25 14.46
N PRO A 44 5.63 -2.28 13.60
CA PRO A 44 4.40 -1.51 13.83
C PRO A 44 3.17 -2.44 13.95
N LYS A 45 2.25 -2.09 14.84
CA LYS A 45 1.10 -2.97 15.19
C LYS A 45 -0.03 -2.97 14.15
N ASN A 46 0.08 -2.22 13.07
CA ASN A 46 -0.94 -2.16 12.02
C ASN A 46 -0.33 -1.83 10.65
N MET A 47 -1.01 -2.28 9.59
CA MET A 47 -0.55 -2.10 8.22
C MET A 47 -0.48 -0.62 7.80
N THR A 48 -1.38 0.23 8.28
CA THR A 48 -1.35 1.66 7.94
C THR A 48 -0.05 2.32 8.37
N SER A 49 0.46 1.99 9.57
CA SER A 49 1.77 2.45 10.05
C SER A 49 2.93 1.94 9.18
N ILE A 50 2.87 0.68 8.74
CA ILE A 50 3.86 0.10 7.82
C ILE A 50 3.82 0.82 6.47
N HIS A 51 2.64 1.09 5.93
CA HIS A 51 2.49 1.84 4.68
C HIS A 51 2.94 3.30 4.80
N VAL A 52 2.79 3.95 5.97
CA VAL A 52 3.36 5.29 6.20
C VAL A 52 4.89 5.25 6.21
N ILE A 53 5.49 4.24 6.82
CA ILE A 53 6.96 4.01 6.77
C ILE A 53 7.40 3.82 5.32
N ASP A 54 6.68 3.01 4.55
CA ASP A 54 6.94 2.78 3.14
C ASP A 54 6.86 4.09 2.33
N CYS A 55 5.79 4.86 2.49
CA CYS A 55 5.62 6.16 1.85
C CYS A 55 6.78 7.12 2.17
N ILE A 56 7.22 7.16 3.43
CA ILE A 56 8.36 7.99 3.84
C ILE A 56 9.64 7.48 3.17
N GLY A 57 9.91 6.19 3.19
CA GLY A 57 11.10 5.59 2.60
C GLY A 57 11.24 5.83 1.10
N GLN A 58 10.12 5.85 0.37
CA GLN A 58 10.10 6.13 -1.07
C GLN A 58 10.26 7.61 -1.42
N HIS A 59 9.92 8.53 -0.49
CA HIS A 59 9.78 9.95 -0.80
C HIS A 59 10.51 10.87 0.18
N GLU A 60 11.36 10.34 1.06
CA GLU A 60 12.09 11.19 2.02
C GLU A 60 13.06 12.16 1.32
N PRO A 61 13.07 13.42 1.71
CA PRO A 61 12.33 14.01 2.82
C PRO A 61 10.88 14.34 2.46
N ILE A 62 9.93 13.93 3.30
CA ILE A 62 8.49 14.17 3.11
C ILE A 62 7.87 14.73 4.39
N ASN A 63 6.88 15.63 4.27
CA ASN A 63 6.12 16.19 5.39
C ASN A 63 4.72 15.56 5.51
N ASN A 64 3.97 15.92 6.56
CA ASN A 64 2.60 15.42 6.76
C ASN A 64 1.68 15.67 5.56
N THR A 65 1.80 16.83 4.91
CA THR A 65 0.98 17.17 3.73
C THR A 65 1.30 16.26 2.54
N GLY A 66 2.59 15.95 2.34
CA GLY A 66 3.02 15.00 1.31
C GLY A 66 2.47 13.60 1.54
N ILE A 67 2.53 13.11 2.79
CA ILE A 67 1.98 11.79 3.16
C ILE A 67 0.45 11.78 2.96
N PHE A 68 -0.26 12.83 3.43
CA PHE A 68 -1.69 12.99 3.25
C PHE A 68 -2.12 12.86 1.78
N ARG A 69 -1.42 13.57 0.88
CA ARG A 69 -1.74 13.56 -0.56
C ARG A 69 -1.49 12.21 -1.22
N LYS A 70 -0.45 11.48 -0.78
CA LYS A 70 -0.07 10.20 -1.39
C LYS A 70 -0.87 9.01 -0.88
N MET A 71 -1.33 9.06 0.37
CA MET A 71 -1.94 7.91 1.01
C MET A 71 -3.47 7.98 1.13
N ASN A 72 -4.09 9.07 0.73
CA ASN A 72 -5.53 9.32 0.89
C ASN A 72 -6.01 9.10 2.36
N LEU A 73 -5.19 9.54 3.32
CA LEU A 73 -5.51 9.53 4.74
C LEU A 73 -5.95 10.93 5.17
N SER A 74 -6.75 11.06 6.24
CA SER A 74 -7.04 12.38 6.80
C SER A 74 -5.77 13.00 7.44
N LYS A 75 -5.67 14.34 7.43
CA LYS A 75 -4.55 15.06 8.06
C LYS A 75 -4.36 14.67 9.54
N ALA A 76 -5.47 14.50 10.27
CA ALA A 76 -5.46 14.09 11.67
C ALA A 76 -4.86 12.68 11.84
N ASN A 77 -5.22 11.74 10.97
CA ASN A 77 -4.66 10.39 10.99
C ASN A 77 -3.17 10.38 10.68
N VAL A 78 -2.73 11.13 9.65
CA VAL A 78 -1.30 11.24 9.32
C VAL A 78 -0.52 11.79 10.51
N THR A 79 -0.98 12.87 11.15
CA THR A 79 -0.33 13.46 12.33
C THR A 79 -0.26 12.47 13.49
N LYS A 80 -1.36 11.75 13.77
CA LYS A 80 -1.40 10.74 14.85
C LYS A 80 -0.40 9.61 14.59
N ILE A 81 -0.35 9.11 13.36
CA ILE A 81 0.55 8.01 12.97
C ILE A 81 2.00 8.49 13.02
N SER A 82 2.33 9.65 12.44
CA SER A 82 3.70 10.19 12.44
C SER A 82 4.21 10.42 13.85
N THR A 83 3.40 11.00 14.74
CA THR A 83 3.74 11.19 16.16
C THR A 83 4.05 9.86 16.85
N LYS A 84 3.23 8.83 16.58
CA LYS A 84 3.45 7.49 17.13
C LYS A 84 4.74 6.86 16.60
N LEU A 85 4.98 6.96 15.29
CA LEU A 85 6.18 6.40 14.66
C LEU A 85 7.48 7.07 15.13
N ILE A 86 7.44 8.39 15.44
CA ILE A 86 8.55 9.11 16.07
C ILE A 86 8.80 8.52 17.48
N LYS A 87 7.75 8.40 18.29
CA LYS A 87 7.83 7.87 19.65
C LYS A 87 8.36 6.44 19.70
N GLU A 88 7.98 5.63 18.72
CA GLU A 88 8.42 4.23 18.59
C GLU A 88 9.80 4.10 17.91
N GLY A 89 10.39 5.20 17.45
CA GLY A 89 11.73 5.26 16.89
C GLY A 89 11.86 4.74 15.45
N PHE A 90 10.78 4.70 14.69
CA PHE A 90 10.82 4.29 13.27
C PHE A 90 11.18 5.44 12.33
N ILE A 91 10.82 6.68 12.69
CA ILE A 91 11.11 7.87 11.90
C ILE A 91 11.69 8.97 12.77
N ASN A 92 12.48 9.83 12.17
CA ASN A 92 12.96 11.08 12.75
C ASN A 92 12.28 12.27 12.07
N SER A 93 11.99 13.30 12.86
CA SER A 93 11.53 14.59 12.35
C SER A 93 12.66 15.62 12.37
N TYR A 94 12.67 16.49 11.37
CA TYR A 94 13.63 17.62 11.29
C TYR A 94 13.02 18.77 10.48
N GLN A 95 13.64 19.93 10.58
CA GLN A 95 13.29 21.12 9.82
C GLN A 95 14.39 21.43 8.81
N LEU A 96 14.01 21.89 7.62
CA LEU A 96 14.99 22.39 6.64
C LEU A 96 15.51 23.77 7.09
N THR A 97 16.76 24.06 6.77
CA THR A 97 17.44 25.33 7.14
C THR A 97 16.74 26.56 6.56
N ASP A 98 16.14 26.44 5.41
CA ASP A 98 15.45 27.47 4.65
C ASP A 98 13.92 27.47 4.89
N ASN A 99 13.36 26.43 5.53
CA ASN A 99 11.95 26.33 5.85
C ASN A 99 11.74 25.77 7.28
N LYS A 100 11.81 26.65 8.27
CA LYS A 100 11.60 26.30 9.69
C LYS A 100 10.12 26.09 10.09
N LYS A 101 9.18 26.33 9.15
CA LYS A 101 7.75 26.19 9.43
C LYS A 101 7.24 24.77 9.19
N GLU A 102 7.92 24.00 8.36
CA GLU A 102 7.54 22.65 8.01
C GLU A 102 8.44 21.60 8.66
N VAL A 103 7.81 20.51 9.11
CA VAL A 103 8.49 19.37 9.70
C VAL A 103 8.52 18.25 8.67
N TYR A 104 9.70 17.77 8.38
CA TYR A 104 9.96 16.68 7.45
C TYR A 104 10.38 15.41 8.19
N PHE A 105 10.13 14.28 7.58
CA PHE A 105 10.44 12.96 8.13
C PHE A 105 11.47 12.22 7.29
N LYS A 106 12.28 11.43 7.98
CA LYS A 106 13.19 10.41 7.42
C LYS A 106 13.08 9.13 8.22
N LEU A 107 13.38 8.02 7.59
CA LEU A 107 13.49 6.75 8.27
C LEU A 107 14.71 6.72 9.20
N THR A 108 14.53 6.10 10.36
CA THR A 108 15.66 5.63 11.19
C THR A 108 16.20 4.31 10.63
N ARG A 109 17.28 3.77 11.22
CA ARG A 109 17.74 2.41 10.90
C ARG A 109 16.62 1.38 11.12
N LYS A 110 15.87 1.52 12.21
CA LYS A 110 14.72 0.67 12.54
C LYS A 110 13.59 0.80 11.50
N GLY A 111 13.26 2.02 11.10
CA GLY A 111 12.28 2.27 10.05
C GLY A 111 12.72 1.72 8.70
N ARG A 112 14.02 1.79 8.37
CA ARG A 112 14.59 1.23 7.15
C ARG A 112 14.44 -0.30 7.09
N GLN A 113 14.63 -1.00 8.19
CA GLN A 113 14.41 -2.45 8.25
C GLN A 113 12.95 -2.82 7.91
N ILE A 114 11.97 -2.06 8.41
CA ILE A 114 10.55 -2.27 8.08
C ILE A 114 10.27 -1.98 6.60
N PHE A 115 10.83 -0.88 6.08
CA PHE A 115 10.73 -0.52 4.66
C PHE A 115 11.29 -1.62 3.75
N ASP A 116 12.52 -2.08 4.01
CA ASP A 116 13.18 -3.09 3.20
C ASP A 116 12.42 -4.42 3.22
N LEU A 117 11.90 -4.81 4.39
CA LEU A 117 11.06 -6.01 4.53
C LEU A 117 9.75 -5.89 3.75
N HIS A 118 9.09 -4.71 3.81
CA HIS A 118 7.86 -4.43 3.08
C HIS A 118 8.08 -4.49 1.56
N GLU A 119 9.15 -3.86 1.07
CA GLU A 119 9.57 -3.91 -0.33
C GLU A 119 9.84 -5.35 -0.81
N LYS A 120 10.55 -6.14 0.01
CA LYS A 120 10.82 -7.55 -0.30
C LYS A 120 9.54 -8.36 -0.44
N LEU A 121 8.58 -8.16 0.47
CA LEU A 121 7.27 -8.82 0.39
C LEU A 121 6.48 -8.42 -0.83
N HIS A 122 6.50 -7.14 -1.20
CA HIS A 122 5.87 -6.65 -2.42
C HIS A 122 6.47 -7.31 -3.67
N LYS A 123 7.81 -7.33 -3.79
CA LYS A 123 8.51 -7.99 -4.90
C LYS A 123 8.18 -9.48 -5.00
N LYS A 124 8.11 -10.17 -3.86
CA LYS A 124 7.74 -11.60 -3.81
C LYS A 124 6.32 -11.83 -4.35
N LYS A 125 5.36 -10.97 -3.94
CA LYS A 125 3.97 -11.03 -4.44
C LYS A 125 3.85 -10.68 -5.92
N GLU A 126 4.60 -9.69 -6.36
CA GLU A 126 4.66 -9.25 -7.76
C GLU A 126 5.17 -10.38 -8.66
N LEU A 127 6.30 -11.00 -8.30
CA LEU A 127 6.85 -12.13 -9.03
C LEU A 127 5.88 -13.31 -9.11
N ALA A 128 5.21 -13.65 -8.00
CA ALA A 128 4.20 -14.70 -7.99
C ALA A 128 3.01 -14.37 -8.90
N PHE A 129 2.63 -13.08 -8.96
CA PHE A 129 1.56 -12.62 -9.85
C PHE A 129 1.99 -12.67 -11.33
N TYR A 130 3.23 -12.31 -11.65
CA TYR A 130 3.76 -12.44 -13.02
C TYR A 130 3.79 -13.89 -13.46
N GLN A 131 4.27 -14.80 -12.62
CA GLN A 131 4.24 -16.24 -12.91
C GLN A 131 2.82 -16.77 -13.14
N PHE A 132 1.84 -16.25 -12.42
CA PHE A 132 0.44 -16.56 -12.67
C PHE A 132 -0.02 -16.04 -14.03
N LEU A 133 0.37 -14.83 -14.42
CA LEU A 133 0.05 -14.24 -15.73
C LEU A 133 0.71 -15.00 -16.89
N ASP A 134 1.85 -15.64 -16.68
CA ASP A 134 2.55 -16.44 -17.72
C ASP A 134 1.71 -17.65 -18.21
N SER A 135 0.69 -18.05 -17.44
CA SER A 135 -0.26 -19.09 -17.85
C SER A 135 -1.28 -18.64 -18.91
N PHE A 136 -1.36 -17.34 -19.18
CA PHE A 136 -2.28 -16.72 -20.15
C PHE A 136 -1.51 -16.30 -21.41
N SER A 137 -2.15 -16.45 -22.57
CA SER A 137 -1.62 -15.94 -23.84
C SER A 137 -1.54 -14.40 -23.83
N GLN A 138 -0.73 -13.83 -24.72
CA GLN A 138 -0.60 -12.37 -24.84
C GLN A 138 -1.94 -11.67 -25.13
N ASP A 139 -2.80 -12.27 -25.95
CA ASP A 139 -4.12 -11.72 -26.26
C ASP A 139 -5.05 -11.70 -25.04
N GLU A 140 -5.00 -12.76 -24.23
CA GLU A 140 -5.75 -12.82 -22.97
C GLU A 140 -5.22 -11.81 -21.96
N GLN A 141 -3.90 -11.66 -21.81
CA GLN A 141 -3.28 -10.64 -20.96
C GLN A 141 -3.69 -9.22 -21.40
N ASN A 142 -3.70 -8.93 -22.70
CA ASN A 142 -4.13 -7.66 -23.27
C ASN A 142 -5.63 -7.40 -22.98
N ALA A 143 -6.48 -8.43 -23.07
CA ALA A 143 -7.89 -8.32 -22.75
C ALA A 143 -8.13 -8.01 -21.24
N VAL A 144 -7.37 -8.68 -20.37
CA VAL A 144 -7.41 -8.44 -18.91
C VAL A 144 -6.91 -7.03 -18.59
N LEU A 145 -5.80 -6.57 -19.17
CA LEU A 145 -5.28 -5.23 -18.99
C LEU A 145 -6.34 -4.18 -19.38
N LYS A 146 -6.90 -4.28 -20.57
CA LYS A 146 -7.97 -3.38 -21.03
C LYS A 146 -9.17 -3.37 -20.11
N PHE A 147 -9.59 -4.53 -19.62
CA PHE A 147 -10.71 -4.64 -18.69
C PHE A 147 -10.41 -3.92 -17.37
N LEU A 148 -9.23 -4.16 -16.78
CA LEU A 148 -8.83 -3.55 -15.52
C LEU A 148 -8.66 -2.03 -15.64
N GLU A 149 -8.05 -1.53 -16.71
CA GLU A 149 -7.92 -0.08 -16.97
C GLU A 149 -9.30 0.62 -17.04
N GLN A 150 -10.23 0.03 -17.80
CA GLN A 150 -11.57 0.60 -17.93
C GLN A 150 -12.37 0.53 -16.62
N LEU A 151 -12.25 -0.58 -15.88
CA LEU A 151 -12.91 -0.72 -14.59
C LEU A 151 -12.37 0.28 -13.56
N THR A 152 -11.05 0.43 -13.47
CA THR A 152 -10.40 1.39 -12.55
C THR A 152 -10.84 2.82 -12.85
N SER A 153 -10.77 3.24 -14.13
CA SER A 153 -11.19 4.59 -14.54
C SER A 153 -12.65 4.87 -14.22
N ARG A 154 -13.52 3.86 -14.35
CA ARG A 154 -14.93 4.00 -13.98
C ARG A 154 -15.13 4.18 -12.48
N LEU A 155 -14.46 3.37 -11.65
CA LEU A 155 -14.56 3.47 -10.19
C LEU A 155 -13.99 4.79 -9.66
N GLU A 156 -12.92 5.32 -10.27
CA GLU A 156 -12.37 6.64 -9.94
C GLU A 156 -13.34 7.77 -10.27
N ALA A 157 -14.04 7.70 -11.40
CA ALA A 157 -15.05 8.69 -11.79
C ALA A 157 -16.24 8.71 -10.83
N GLU A 158 -16.72 7.53 -10.40
CA GLU A 158 -17.82 7.41 -9.42
C GLU A 158 -17.47 8.03 -8.06
N GLN A 159 -16.20 8.00 -7.63
CA GLN A 159 -15.75 8.63 -6.37
C GLN A 159 -15.68 10.16 -6.44
N THR A 160 -15.52 10.75 -7.61
CA THR A 160 -15.46 12.21 -7.79
C THR A 160 -16.83 12.87 -7.86
N ASP A 161 -17.87 12.12 -8.23
CA ASP A 161 -19.25 12.64 -8.31
C ASP A 161 -19.97 12.71 -6.94
N ASP A 162 -19.43 12.03 -5.92
CA ASP A 162 -19.98 11.99 -4.55
C ASP A 162 -19.35 13.05 -3.61
N THR A 163 -18.52 14.00 -4.12
CA THR A 163 -17.82 15.02 -3.33
C THR A 163 -18.26 16.41 -3.69
#